data_7819ff91b356be7d322707c41c705562
#
_entry.id   7819ff91b356be7d322707c41c705562
#
_cell.length_a   1.000
_cell.length_b   1.000
_cell.length_c   1.000
_cell.angle_alpha   90.00
_cell.angle_beta   90.00
_cell.angle_gamma   90.00
#
_symmetry.space_group_name_H-M   'P 1'
#
loop_
_entity.id
_entity.type
_entity.pdbx_description
1 polymer ?
#
loop_
_entity_poly.entity_id
_entity_poly.type
_entity_poly.pdbx_seq_one_letter_code
_entity_poly.pdbx_strand_id
1 'polypeptide(L)'
;LAAYEGRIINIHPAYLPEFPGAHGIEDAWNAGIDQSGVTIHWVDSGVDTGKVIKQVRVPRLEGDTLDTFETRIHETEYKLYPEVLDSLGVARK
;
A
#
# COMPACT_ATOMS: atom_id res chain seq x y z
N LEU A 1 0.46 9.79 -5.34
CA LEU A 1 -0.87 10.33 -5.01
C LEU A 1 -1.65 10.67 -6.27
N ALA A 2 -2.93 10.45 -6.25
CA ALA A 2 -3.85 10.85 -7.31
C ALA A 2 -5.05 11.57 -6.70
N ALA A 3 -5.66 12.48 -7.45
CA ALA A 3 -6.82 13.23 -7.00
C ALA A 3 -8.08 12.76 -7.73
N TYR A 4 -9.19 12.68 -7.01
CA TYR A 4 -10.48 12.29 -7.55
C TYR A 4 -11.57 13.03 -6.80
N GLU A 5 -12.35 13.84 -7.52
CA GLU A 5 -13.44 14.65 -6.95
C GLU A 5 -13.04 15.40 -5.68
N GLY A 6 -11.86 16.04 -5.71
CA GLY A 6 -11.34 16.79 -4.56
C GLY A 6 -10.74 15.94 -3.45
N ARG A 7 -10.67 14.63 -3.63
CA ARG A 7 -10.04 13.71 -2.68
C ARG A 7 -8.70 13.25 -3.21
N ILE A 8 -7.84 12.85 -2.29
CA ILE A 8 -6.53 12.31 -2.62
C ILE A 8 -6.52 10.83 -2.34
N ILE A 9 -5.97 10.05 -3.28
CA ILE A 9 -5.79 8.61 -3.13
C ILE A 9 -4.32 8.38 -2.77
N ASN A 10 -4.08 7.66 -1.69
CA ASN A 10 -2.74 7.31 -1.25
C ASN A 10 -2.56 5.80 -1.23
N ILE A 11 -1.34 5.37 -1.54
CA ILE A 11 -0.94 3.98 -1.43
C ILE A 11 0.08 3.86 -0.30
N HIS A 12 -0.09 2.87 0.56
CA HIS A 12 0.76 2.65 1.72
C HIS A 12 1.31 1.23 1.69
N PRO A 13 2.63 1.04 1.84
CA PRO A 13 3.25 -0.29 1.76
C PRO A 13 3.15 -1.06 3.09
N ALA A 14 1.93 -1.21 3.58
CA ALA A 14 1.61 -1.99 4.76
C ALA A 14 0.15 -2.38 4.70
N TYR A 15 -0.23 -3.43 5.42
CA TYR A 15 -1.62 -3.83 5.56
C TYR A 15 -2.18 -3.10 6.77
N LEU A 16 -2.71 -1.91 6.57
CA LEU A 16 -3.20 -1.08 7.66
C LEU A 16 -4.33 -1.78 8.44
N PRO A 17 -4.41 -1.59 9.73
CA PRO A 17 -3.65 -0.64 10.57
C PRO A 17 -2.28 -1.13 11.03
N GLU A 18 -1.78 -2.25 10.49
CA GLU A 18 -0.46 -2.77 10.84
C GLU A 18 0.62 -1.83 10.31
N PHE A 19 1.62 -1.58 11.12
CA PHE A 19 2.83 -0.83 10.76
C PHE A 19 2.56 0.46 9.97
N PRO A 20 1.74 1.38 10.48
CA PRO A 20 1.54 2.67 9.84
C PRO A 20 2.82 3.51 9.96
N GLY A 21 3.03 4.41 9.05
CA GLY A 21 4.20 5.27 9.09
C GLY A 21 5.13 5.04 7.92
N ALA A 22 6.23 5.79 7.87
CA ALA A 22 7.11 5.84 6.71
C ALA A 22 7.94 4.57 6.51
N HIS A 23 8.12 3.76 7.55
CA HIS A 23 8.98 2.58 7.52
C HIS A 23 8.21 1.27 7.69
N GLY A 24 6.97 1.22 7.18
CA GLY A 24 6.10 0.06 7.35
C GLY A 24 6.70 -1.25 6.88
N ILE A 25 7.45 -1.26 5.77
CA ILE A 25 8.07 -2.48 5.25
C ILE A 25 9.16 -2.98 6.19
N GLU A 26 10.05 -2.09 6.62
CA GLU A 26 11.14 -2.44 7.53
C GLU A 26 10.61 -2.87 8.89
N ASP A 27 9.60 -2.16 9.38
CA ASP A 27 8.99 -2.47 10.68
C ASP A 27 8.34 -3.85 10.66
N ALA A 28 7.63 -4.19 9.59
CA ALA A 28 7.04 -5.50 9.41
C ALA A 28 8.13 -6.59 9.35
N TRP A 29 9.18 -6.34 8.59
CA TRP A 29 10.31 -7.28 8.48
C TRP A 29 10.96 -7.52 9.83
N ASN A 30 11.26 -6.46 10.57
CA ASN A 30 11.92 -6.54 11.87
C ASN A 30 11.04 -7.19 12.94
N ALA A 31 9.72 -7.07 12.80
CA ALA A 31 8.78 -7.74 13.70
C ALA A 31 8.65 -9.24 13.43
N GLY A 32 9.25 -9.73 12.34
CA GLY A 32 9.24 -11.16 12.02
C GLY A 32 7.89 -11.67 11.53
N ILE A 33 7.04 -10.81 10.98
CA ILE A 33 5.72 -11.25 10.50
C ILE A 33 5.83 -12.08 9.21
N ASP A 34 4.85 -12.95 9.01
CA ASP A 34 4.81 -13.83 7.84
C ASP A 34 4.31 -13.14 6.58
N GLN A 35 3.62 -12.05 6.72
CA GLN A 35 3.07 -11.30 5.62
C GLN A 35 2.84 -9.85 6.00
N SER A 36 2.94 -8.98 5.02
CA SER A 36 2.54 -7.59 5.14
C SER A 36 1.49 -7.32 4.06
N GLY A 37 1.52 -6.17 3.43
CA GLY A 37 0.57 -5.91 2.37
C GLY A 37 0.71 -4.51 1.81
N VAL A 38 -0.29 -4.16 1.03
CA VAL A 38 -0.44 -2.85 0.41
C VAL A 38 -1.85 -2.37 0.69
N THR A 39 -1.99 -1.13 1.12
CA THR A 39 -3.28 -0.50 1.35
C THR A 39 -3.42 0.73 0.47
N ILE A 40 -4.53 0.83 -0.26
CA ILE A 40 -4.90 2.03 -1.00
C ILE A 40 -6.11 2.64 -0.31
N HIS A 41 -6.04 3.92 0.03
CA HIS A 41 -7.09 4.58 0.79
C HIS A 41 -7.26 6.03 0.38
N TRP A 42 -8.40 6.60 0.76
CA TRP A 42 -8.67 8.02 0.59
C TRP A 42 -7.94 8.82 1.66
N VAL A 43 -7.49 10.00 1.30
CA VAL A 43 -6.95 10.97 2.26
C VAL A 43 -7.86 12.18 2.26
N ASP A 44 -8.51 12.42 3.39
CA ASP A 44 -9.40 13.57 3.57
C ASP A 44 -8.68 14.65 4.34
N SER A 45 -8.75 15.88 3.85
CA SER A 45 -8.18 17.06 4.53
C SER A 45 -6.70 16.90 4.91
N GLY A 46 -5.96 16.12 4.13
CA GLY A 46 -4.54 15.87 4.38
C GLY A 46 -4.26 14.92 5.54
N VAL A 47 -5.30 14.31 6.13
CA VAL A 47 -5.16 13.35 7.23
C VAL A 47 -5.35 11.95 6.68
N ASP A 48 -4.47 11.04 7.10
CA ASP A 48 -4.39 9.67 6.62
C ASP A 48 -5.41 8.76 7.32
N THR A 49 -6.66 9.19 7.37
CA THR A 49 -7.76 8.51 8.05
C THR A 49 -8.91 8.13 7.13
N GLY A 50 -8.71 8.27 5.81
CA GLY A 50 -9.74 7.98 4.84
C GLY A 50 -10.06 6.50 4.74
N LYS A 51 -11.21 6.20 4.13
CA LYS A 51 -11.64 4.81 3.93
C LYS A 51 -10.66 4.05 3.06
N VAL A 52 -10.43 2.80 3.42
CA VAL A 52 -9.68 1.87 2.57
C VAL A 52 -10.47 1.58 1.30
N ILE A 53 -9.81 1.75 0.16
CA ILE A 53 -10.36 1.40 -1.15
C ILE A 53 -10.06 -0.06 -1.44
N LYS A 54 -8.82 -0.48 -1.22
CA LYS A 54 -8.39 -1.85 -1.47
C LYS A 54 -7.15 -2.18 -0.62
N GLN A 55 -7.10 -3.41 -0.16
CA GLN A 55 -5.93 -3.95 0.53
C GLN A 55 -5.59 -5.31 -0.05
N VAL A 56 -4.29 -5.59 -0.15
CA VAL A 56 -3.78 -6.88 -0.63
C VAL A 56 -2.68 -7.35 0.30
N ARG A 57 -2.71 -8.61 0.68
CA ARG A 57 -1.63 -9.24 1.46
C ARG A 57 -0.47 -9.57 0.56
N VAL A 58 0.74 -9.35 1.07
CA VAL A 58 2.00 -9.73 0.40
C VAL A 58 2.74 -10.67 1.33
N PRO A 59 2.95 -11.93 0.93
CA PRO A 59 3.60 -12.90 1.81
C PRO A 59 5.10 -12.67 1.91
N ARG A 60 5.66 -13.03 3.07
CA ARG A 60 7.08 -13.19 3.24
C ARG A 60 7.38 -14.65 2.89
N LEU A 61 8.25 -14.87 1.93
CA LEU A 61 8.58 -16.21 1.46
C LEU A 61 9.84 -16.72 2.13
N GLU A 62 9.95 -18.04 2.22
CA GLU A 62 11.18 -18.67 2.71
C GLU A 62 12.35 -18.23 1.85
N GLY A 63 13.45 -17.86 2.48
CA GLY A 63 14.62 -17.38 1.78
C GLY A 63 14.61 -15.91 1.43
N ASP A 64 13.53 -15.19 1.75
CA ASP A 64 13.49 -13.75 1.52
C ASP A 64 14.56 -13.01 2.32
N THR A 65 15.06 -11.94 1.72
CA THR A 65 15.78 -10.88 2.40
C THR A 65 14.86 -9.66 2.48
N LEU A 66 15.26 -8.64 3.20
CA LEU A 66 14.51 -7.38 3.24
C LEU A 66 14.34 -6.83 1.81
N ASP A 67 15.40 -6.89 1.00
CA ASP A 67 15.37 -6.39 -0.37
C ASP A 67 14.36 -7.13 -1.25
N THR A 68 14.31 -8.45 -1.17
CA THR A 68 13.37 -9.23 -1.99
C THR A 68 11.93 -9.06 -1.53
N PHE A 69 11.72 -8.95 -0.23
CA PHE A 69 10.41 -8.69 0.34
C PHE A 69 9.90 -7.30 -0.07
N GLU A 70 10.76 -6.29 0.06
CA GLU A 70 10.46 -4.92 -0.34
C GLU A 70 10.14 -4.84 -1.82
N THR A 71 10.92 -5.50 -2.67
CA THR A 71 10.67 -5.54 -4.12
C THR A 71 9.30 -6.12 -4.42
N ARG A 72 8.92 -7.20 -3.76
CA ARG A 72 7.60 -7.83 -3.96
C ARG A 72 6.48 -6.89 -3.56
N ILE A 73 6.64 -6.15 -2.48
CA ILE A 73 5.66 -5.16 -2.04
C ILE A 73 5.52 -4.05 -3.08
N HIS A 74 6.63 -3.51 -3.58
CA HIS A 74 6.59 -2.46 -4.60
C HIS A 74 6.00 -2.94 -5.92
N GLU A 75 6.30 -4.17 -6.34
CA GLU A 75 5.69 -4.76 -7.53
C GLU A 75 4.17 -4.86 -7.38
N THR A 76 3.70 -5.21 -6.19
CA THR A 76 2.28 -5.25 -5.87
C THR A 76 1.65 -3.86 -5.96
N GLU A 77 2.34 -2.84 -5.46
CA GLU A 77 1.90 -1.45 -5.57
C GLU A 77 1.75 -1.04 -7.04
N TYR A 78 2.74 -1.34 -7.86
CA TYR A 78 2.73 -0.97 -9.28
C TYR A 78 1.62 -1.65 -10.07
N LYS A 79 1.21 -2.84 -9.68
CA LYS A 79 0.08 -3.53 -10.28
C LYS A 79 -1.26 -3.01 -9.79
N LEU A 80 -1.36 -2.78 -8.49
CA LEU A 80 -2.62 -2.50 -7.83
C LEU A 80 -3.09 -1.08 -8.06
N TYR A 81 -2.18 -0.13 -8.05
CA TYR A 81 -2.52 1.29 -8.13
C TYR A 81 -3.25 1.65 -9.44
N PRO A 82 -2.71 1.27 -10.63
CA PRO A 82 -3.43 1.50 -11.87
C PRO A 82 -4.80 0.83 -11.93
N GLU A 83 -4.93 -0.38 -11.41
CA GLU A 83 -6.21 -1.09 -11.37
C GLU A 83 -7.26 -0.33 -10.57
N VAL A 84 -6.87 0.21 -9.42
CA VAL A 84 -7.76 1.00 -8.57
C VAL A 84 -8.15 2.29 -9.27
N LEU A 85 -7.20 2.99 -9.88
CA LEU A 85 -7.49 4.23 -10.61
C LEU A 85 -8.46 3.97 -11.75
N ASP A 86 -8.30 2.89 -12.49
CA ASP A 86 -9.22 2.51 -13.56
C ASP A 86 -10.62 2.22 -13.04
N SER A 87 -10.72 1.50 -11.92
CA SER A 87 -12.01 1.14 -11.33
C SER A 87 -12.78 2.37 -10.83
N LEU A 88 -12.06 3.43 -10.46
CA LEU A 88 -12.66 4.68 -10.01
C LEU A 88 -12.93 5.67 -11.16
N GLY A 89 -12.48 5.35 -12.36
CA GLY A 89 -12.63 6.26 -13.49
C GLY A 89 -11.67 7.44 -13.46
N VAL A 90 -10.59 7.35 -12.68
CA VAL A 90 -9.58 8.41 -12.58
C VAL A 90 -8.67 8.38 -13.81
N ALA A 91 -8.44 9.56 -14.40
CA ALA A 91 -7.51 9.65 -15.51
C ALA A 91 -6.08 9.40 -15.03
N ARG A 92 -5.38 8.53 -15.74
CA ARG A 92 -3.97 8.26 -15.48
C ARG A 92 -3.07 9.12 -16.36
N LYS A 93 -1.96 9.51 -15.80
CA LYS A 93 -0.97 10.30 -16.54
C LYS A 93 0.37 9.60 -16.53
#